data_9dd4e4312a69d8a8388224815a89b940
#
_entry.id   9dd4e4312a69d8a8388224815a89b940
#
_cell.length_a   1.000
_cell.length_b   1.000
_cell.length_c   1.000
_cell.angle_alpha   90.00
_cell.angle_beta   90.00
_cell.angle_gamma   90.00
#
_symmetry.space_group_name_H-M   'P 1'
#
loop_
_entity.id
_entity.type
_entity.pdbx_description
1 polymer ?
#
loop_
_entity_poly.entity_id
_entity_poly.type
_entity_poly.pdbx_seq_one_letter_code
_entity_poly.pdbx_strand_id
1 'polypeptide(L)'
;FAYATGTRAIYLSCENGATEVYIIGHDLYSMNDKINNVYAGTRFYHKKDSPFKRPDNAAKDDLNHWIKQHKNTFDTFKDIKFYKVNPNPIGTSPIDVEIEEWKDCDNLEYITFADLDKKLKV
;
A
#
# COMPACT_ATOMS: atom_id res chain seq x y z
N PHE A 1 10.37 -4.41 -15.67
CA PHE A 1 9.26 -4.50 -14.72
C PHE A 1 9.07 -3.14 -14.03
N ALA A 2 7.92 -2.54 -14.27
CA ALA A 2 7.61 -1.20 -13.74
C ALA A 2 6.77 -1.32 -12.45
N TYR A 3 7.25 -0.73 -11.36
CA TYR A 3 6.48 -0.62 -10.14
C TYR A 3 5.49 0.55 -10.26
N ALA A 4 4.35 0.43 -9.55
CA ALA A 4 3.48 1.57 -9.32
C ALA A 4 4.24 2.66 -8.53
N THR A 5 3.80 3.91 -8.64
CA THR A 5 4.50 5.04 -8.03
C THR A 5 4.73 4.85 -6.52
N GLY A 6 3.70 4.40 -5.79
CA GLY A 6 3.82 4.18 -4.35
C GLY A 6 4.79 3.06 -3.99
N THR A 7 4.72 1.93 -4.69
CA THR A 7 5.63 0.80 -4.46
C THR A 7 7.05 1.14 -4.86
N ARG A 8 7.22 1.93 -5.93
CA ARG A 8 8.54 2.42 -6.35
C ARG A 8 9.15 3.36 -5.32
N ALA A 9 8.36 4.24 -4.73
CA ALA A 9 8.82 5.15 -3.68
C ALA A 9 9.38 4.39 -2.47
N ILE A 10 8.72 3.31 -2.07
CA ILE A 10 9.19 2.45 -0.99
C ILE A 10 10.55 1.84 -1.35
N TYR A 11 10.66 1.26 -2.53
CA TYR A 11 11.90 0.64 -3.00
C TYR A 11 13.05 1.64 -3.05
N LEU A 12 12.81 2.83 -3.61
CA LEU A 12 13.81 3.90 -3.67
C LEU A 12 14.26 4.37 -2.30
N SER A 13 13.37 4.46 -1.34
CA SER A 13 13.70 4.80 0.05
C SER A 13 14.69 3.79 0.64
N CYS A 14 14.46 2.51 0.37
CA CYS A 14 15.35 1.44 0.82
C CYS A 14 16.72 1.54 0.16
N GLU A 15 16.76 1.77 -1.15
CA GLU A 15 18.03 1.95 -1.88
C GLU A 15 18.82 3.17 -1.37
N ASN A 16 18.13 4.18 -0.86
CA ASN A 16 18.76 5.40 -0.34
C ASN A 16 19.08 5.35 1.17
N GLY A 17 19.03 4.18 1.77
CA GLY A 17 19.56 3.96 3.10
C GLY A 17 18.56 4.09 4.24
N ALA A 18 17.27 4.05 3.97
CA ALA A 18 16.27 4.01 5.04
C ALA A 18 16.48 2.77 5.92
N THR A 19 16.36 2.93 7.23
CA THR A 19 16.43 1.82 8.20
C THR A 19 15.04 1.39 8.66
N GLU A 20 14.09 2.30 8.61
CA GLU A 20 12.68 2.07 8.90
C GLU A 20 11.83 2.73 7.83
N VAL A 21 10.77 2.07 7.40
CA VAL A 21 9.82 2.61 6.41
C VAL A 21 8.41 2.46 6.94
N TYR A 22 7.69 3.57 7.00
CA TYR A 22 6.29 3.61 7.43
C TYR A 22 5.39 3.78 6.21
N ILE A 23 4.52 2.83 5.96
CA ILE A 23 3.66 2.79 4.78
C ILE A 23 2.25 3.21 5.19
N ILE A 24 1.86 4.40 4.74
CA ILE A 24 0.57 5.01 5.07
C ILE A 24 -0.24 5.20 3.79
N GLY A 25 -1.53 4.90 3.84
CA GLY A 25 -2.43 5.13 2.71
C GLY A 25 -2.33 4.09 1.60
N HIS A 26 -1.62 3.00 1.80
CA HIS A 26 -1.58 1.86 0.90
C HIS A 26 -2.59 0.82 1.39
N ASP A 27 -3.86 1.05 1.16
CA ASP A 27 -4.93 0.21 1.72
C ASP A 27 -4.92 -1.21 1.16
N LEU A 28 -4.61 -1.37 -0.11
CA LEU A 28 -4.44 -2.66 -0.79
C LEU A 28 -5.61 -3.63 -0.59
N TYR A 29 -6.77 -3.09 -0.29
CA TYR A 29 -8.00 -3.83 -0.08
C TYR A 29 -9.17 -3.09 -0.72
N SER A 30 -10.09 -3.85 -1.26
CA SER A 30 -11.36 -3.30 -1.75
C SER A 30 -12.49 -4.25 -1.36
N MET A 31 -13.63 -3.70 -1.00
CA MET A 31 -14.82 -4.48 -0.65
C MET A 31 -15.51 -5.07 -1.89
N ASN A 32 -15.09 -4.68 -3.08
CA ASN A 32 -15.58 -5.22 -4.36
C ASN A 32 -14.38 -5.47 -5.28
N ASP A 33 -14.61 -5.84 -6.52
CA ASP A 33 -13.56 -6.18 -7.47
C ASP A 33 -12.78 -4.98 -8.02
N LYS A 34 -13.11 -3.77 -7.55
CA LYS A 34 -12.52 -2.55 -8.08
C LYS A 34 -12.18 -1.58 -6.97
N ILE A 35 -11.20 -0.71 -7.23
CA ILE A 35 -10.81 0.37 -6.34
C ILE A 35 -10.85 1.70 -7.09
N ASN A 36 -11.16 2.77 -6.38
CA ASN A 36 -11.22 4.09 -6.95
C ASN A 36 -9.92 4.86 -6.70
N ASN A 37 -9.56 5.68 -7.69
CA ASN A 37 -8.54 6.70 -7.52
C ASN A 37 -9.10 7.86 -6.69
N VAL A 38 -8.22 8.61 -6.01
CA VAL A 38 -8.58 9.80 -5.24
C VAL A 38 -9.31 10.85 -6.08
N TYR A 39 -9.08 10.88 -7.38
CA TYR A 39 -9.73 11.81 -8.31
C TYR A 39 -11.03 11.26 -8.90
N ALA A 40 -11.47 10.09 -8.50
CA ALA A 40 -12.72 9.51 -8.98
C ALA A 40 -13.89 10.47 -8.73
N GLY A 41 -14.73 10.66 -9.75
CA GLY A 41 -15.85 11.61 -9.69
C GLY A 41 -15.49 13.06 -9.94
N THR A 42 -14.21 13.38 -10.17
CA THR A 42 -13.78 14.73 -10.52
C THR A 42 -13.53 14.86 -12.02
N ARG A 43 -13.43 16.10 -12.51
CA ARG A 43 -13.09 16.40 -13.91
C ARG A 43 -11.67 15.94 -14.30
N PHE A 44 -10.82 15.65 -13.36
CA PHE A 44 -9.44 15.23 -13.58
C PHE A 44 -9.31 13.72 -13.78
N TYR A 45 -10.38 12.98 -13.59
CA TYR A 45 -10.39 11.53 -13.75
C TYR A 45 -11.07 11.17 -15.06
N HIS A 46 -10.44 10.32 -15.88
CA HIS A 46 -10.98 9.96 -17.18
C HIS A 46 -12.32 9.23 -17.06
N LYS A 47 -13.28 9.69 -17.83
CA LYS A 47 -14.59 9.05 -17.89
C LYS A 47 -14.51 7.76 -18.70
N LYS A 48 -15.47 6.87 -18.44
CA LYS A 48 -15.51 5.52 -19.00
C LYS A 48 -15.43 5.48 -20.54
N ASP A 49 -15.94 6.46 -21.23
CA ASP A 49 -16.03 6.55 -22.68
C ASP A 49 -14.99 7.48 -23.31
N SER A 50 -14.08 8.01 -22.54
CA SER A 50 -12.94 8.77 -23.04
C SER A 50 -11.98 7.85 -23.82
N PRO A 51 -11.40 8.31 -24.95
CA PRO A 51 -10.40 7.51 -25.68
C PRO A 51 -9.12 7.26 -24.86
N PHE A 52 -8.85 8.09 -23.86
CA PHE A 52 -7.73 7.93 -22.93
C PHE A 52 -8.18 7.34 -21.60
N LYS A 53 -9.34 6.73 -21.58
CA LYS A 53 -9.95 6.29 -20.33
C LYS A 53 -9.14 5.24 -19.63
N ARG A 54 -9.11 5.41 -18.32
CA ARG A 54 -8.93 4.30 -17.40
C ARG A 54 -10.31 3.98 -16.82
N PRO A 55 -10.53 2.76 -16.36
CA PRO A 55 -11.72 2.48 -15.55
C PRO A 55 -11.81 3.48 -14.41
N ASP A 56 -13.02 3.83 -13.99
CA ASP A 56 -13.21 4.70 -12.84
C ASP A 56 -12.58 4.12 -11.58
N ASN A 57 -12.26 2.84 -11.63
CA ASN A 57 -11.60 2.10 -10.56
C ASN A 57 -10.66 1.06 -11.15
N ALA A 58 -9.63 0.74 -10.41
CA ALA A 58 -8.67 -0.28 -10.81
C ALA A 58 -9.26 -1.68 -10.60
N ALA A 59 -8.81 -2.62 -11.43
CA ALA A 59 -9.18 -4.02 -11.27
C ALA A 59 -8.48 -4.62 -10.05
N LYS A 60 -9.09 -5.66 -9.50
CA LYS A 60 -8.53 -6.42 -8.38
C LYS A 60 -7.15 -7.00 -8.70
N ASP A 61 -6.89 -7.32 -9.95
CA ASP A 61 -5.59 -7.82 -10.39
C ASP A 61 -4.46 -6.79 -10.16
N ASP A 62 -4.77 -5.49 -10.25
CA ASP A 62 -3.80 -4.44 -9.94
C ASP A 62 -3.42 -4.45 -8.46
N LEU A 63 -4.38 -4.67 -7.57
CA LEU A 63 -4.11 -4.84 -6.15
C LEU A 63 -3.15 -6.00 -5.89
N ASN A 64 -3.41 -7.16 -6.49
CA ASN A 64 -2.55 -8.33 -6.36
C ASN A 64 -1.14 -8.05 -6.86
N HIS A 65 -1.02 -7.29 -7.92
CA HIS A 65 0.27 -6.89 -8.47
C HIS A 65 1.04 -5.98 -7.51
N TRP A 66 0.37 -5.01 -6.93
CA TRP A 66 0.98 -4.10 -5.94
C TRP A 66 1.39 -4.83 -4.66
N ILE A 67 0.57 -5.78 -4.20
CA ILE A 67 0.90 -6.63 -3.05
C ILE A 67 2.21 -7.40 -3.29
N LYS A 68 2.36 -7.97 -4.48
CA LYS A 68 3.60 -8.67 -4.86
C LYS A 68 4.80 -7.74 -4.93
N GLN A 69 4.61 -6.51 -5.42
CA GLN A 69 5.67 -5.51 -5.48
C GLN A 69 6.17 -5.13 -4.09
N HIS A 70 5.26 -4.92 -3.14
CA HIS A 70 5.62 -4.67 -1.74
C HIS A 70 6.40 -5.85 -1.16
N LYS A 71 5.90 -7.06 -1.35
CA LYS A 71 6.56 -8.26 -0.85
C LYS A 71 7.97 -8.40 -1.40
N ASN A 72 8.16 -8.15 -2.68
CA ASN A 72 9.48 -8.18 -3.30
C ASN A 72 10.44 -7.19 -2.62
N THR A 73 9.97 -6.01 -2.28
CA THR A 73 10.76 -5.01 -1.57
C THR A 73 11.12 -5.49 -0.15
N PHE A 74 10.15 -6.02 0.60
CA PHE A 74 10.41 -6.57 1.93
C PHE A 74 11.44 -7.70 1.88
N ASP A 75 11.32 -8.59 0.92
CA ASP A 75 12.23 -9.74 0.76
C ASP A 75 13.63 -9.31 0.29
N THR A 76 13.71 -8.24 -0.48
CA THR A 76 14.99 -7.71 -0.96
C THR A 76 15.75 -6.98 0.14
N PHE A 77 15.06 -6.26 1.01
CA PHE A 77 15.66 -5.43 2.06
C PHE A 77 15.34 -5.98 3.45
N LYS A 78 15.87 -7.15 3.75
CA LYS A 78 15.54 -7.87 4.99
C LYS A 78 16.00 -7.19 6.27
N ASP A 79 16.99 -6.33 6.18
CA ASP A 79 17.51 -5.59 7.33
C ASP A 79 16.74 -4.30 7.62
N ILE A 80 15.82 -3.92 6.75
CA ILE A 80 14.97 -2.75 6.93
C ILE A 80 13.68 -3.16 7.63
N LYS A 81 13.26 -2.37 8.61
CA LYS A 81 12.00 -2.57 9.31
C LYS A 81 10.88 -1.83 8.58
N PHE A 82 9.83 -2.55 8.22
CA PHE A 82 8.67 -1.97 7.56
C PHE A 82 7.46 -1.98 8.49
N TYR A 83 6.71 -0.89 8.47
CA TYR A 83 5.47 -0.74 9.23
C TYR A 83 4.33 -0.39 8.29
N LYS A 84 3.33 -1.25 8.23
CA LYS A 84 2.07 -0.95 7.55
C LYS A 84 1.17 -0.24 8.55
N VAL A 85 0.87 1.03 8.29
CA VAL A 85 0.11 1.85 9.21
C VAL A 85 -1.35 1.87 8.80
N ASN A 86 -2.21 1.33 9.64
CA ASN A 86 -3.65 1.28 9.43
C ASN A 86 -4.37 2.24 10.39
N PRO A 87 -5.58 2.70 10.06
CA PRO A 87 -6.33 3.57 10.95
C PRO A 87 -6.63 2.93 12.31
N ASN A 88 -6.91 1.63 12.32
CA ASN A 88 -7.36 0.90 13.50
C ASN A 88 -6.63 -0.45 13.62
N PRO A 89 -6.71 -1.11 14.79
CA PRO A 89 -6.13 -2.44 14.95
C PRO A 89 -6.65 -3.46 13.94
N ILE A 90 -5.83 -4.43 13.64
CA ILE A 90 -6.20 -5.55 12.75
C ILE A 90 -7.49 -6.20 13.26
N GLY A 91 -8.41 -6.43 12.33
CA GLY A 91 -9.70 -7.04 12.61
C GLY A 91 -10.82 -6.07 12.96
N THR A 92 -10.53 -4.77 13.07
CA THR A 92 -11.56 -3.76 13.41
C THR A 92 -12.50 -3.49 12.23
N SER A 93 -11.99 -3.48 11.01
CA SER A 93 -12.78 -3.25 9.81
C SER A 93 -12.24 -4.05 8.63
N PRO A 94 -12.98 -4.13 7.51
CA PRO A 94 -12.52 -4.86 6.33
C PRO A 94 -11.21 -4.34 5.72
N ILE A 95 -10.83 -3.08 5.97
CA ILE A 95 -9.56 -2.54 5.48
C ILE A 95 -8.41 -2.72 6.48
N ASP A 96 -8.72 -3.03 7.73
CA ASP A 96 -7.71 -3.27 8.77
C ASP A 96 -7.41 -4.76 8.84
N VAL A 97 -6.80 -5.29 7.79
CA VAL A 97 -6.52 -6.71 7.64
C VAL A 97 -5.04 -6.96 7.41
N GLU A 98 -4.58 -8.13 7.81
CA GLU A 98 -3.26 -8.62 7.41
C GLU A 98 -3.32 -9.09 5.97
N ILE A 99 -2.27 -8.76 5.22
CA ILE A 99 -2.13 -9.22 3.83
C ILE A 99 -1.55 -10.62 3.85
N GLU A 100 -2.28 -11.59 3.35
CA GLU A 100 -1.92 -13.00 3.40
C GLU A 100 -0.54 -13.27 2.76
N GLU A 101 -0.25 -12.60 1.65
CA GLU A 101 1.01 -12.77 0.92
C GLU A 101 2.23 -12.28 1.70
N TRP A 102 2.03 -11.49 2.75
CA TRP A 102 3.11 -10.90 3.55
C TRP A 102 3.33 -11.60 4.89
N LYS A 103 2.59 -12.65 5.17
CA LYS A 103 2.63 -13.32 6.49
C LYS A 103 4.00 -13.89 6.85
N ASP A 104 4.83 -14.18 5.87
CA ASP A 104 6.18 -14.72 6.06
C ASP A 104 7.25 -13.63 6.13
N CYS A 105 6.88 -12.36 6.08
CA CYS A 105 7.82 -11.24 6.13
C CYS A 105 8.11 -10.86 7.59
N ASP A 106 9.24 -11.31 8.12
CA ASP A 106 9.65 -11.07 9.51
C ASP A 106 9.96 -9.60 9.80
N ASN A 107 10.27 -8.82 8.77
CA ASN A 107 10.61 -7.41 8.88
C ASN A 107 9.43 -6.48 8.68
N LEU A 108 8.21 -7.00 8.68
CA LEU A 108 6.97 -6.23 8.56
C LEU A 108 6.16 -6.31 9.86
N GLU A 109 5.64 -5.17 10.29
CA GLU A 109 4.73 -5.07 11.42
C GLU A 109 3.55 -4.18 11.05
N TYR A 110 2.36 -4.52 11.53
CA TYR A 110 1.16 -3.70 11.37
C TYR A 110 0.98 -2.85 12.62
N ILE A 111 0.84 -1.55 12.43
CA ILE A 111 0.62 -0.60 13.54
C ILE A 111 -0.57 0.31 13.22
N THR A 112 -1.09 0.97 14.22
CA THR A 112 -2.16 1.96 14.05
C THR A 112 -1.60 3.37 13.92
N PHE A 113 -2.45 4.32 13.52
CA PHE A 113 -2.07 5.74 13.54
C PHE A 113 -1.68 6.19 14.95
N ALA A 114 -2.36 5.70 15.98
CA ALA A 114 -2.02 6.01 17.36
C ALA A 114 -0.63 5.48 17.75
N ASP A 115 -0.28 4.27 17.31
CA ASP A 115 1.04 3.69 17.52
C ASP A 115 2.12 4.50 16.81
N LEU A 116 1.86 4.92 15.57
CA LEU A 116 2.78 5.77 14.83
C LEU A 116 3.02 7.09 15.54
N ASP A 117 1.96 7.72 16.01
CA ASP A 117 2.05 8.99 16.74
C ASP A 117 2.96 8.85 17.96
N LYS A 118 2.84 7.77 18.72
CA LYS A 118 3.71 7.49 19.87
C LYS A 118 5.16 7.30 19.45
N LYS A 119 5.41 6.58 18.34
CA LYS A 119 6.77 6.32 17.85
C LYS A 119 7.47 7.61 17.39
N LEU A 120 6.73 8.55 16.83
CA LEU A 120 7.29 9.79 16.28
C LEU A 120 7.38 10.92 17.32
N LYS A 121 6.80 10.76 18.49
CA LYS A 121 6.95 11.72 19.58
C LYS A 121 8.34 11.63 20.19
N VAL A 122 8.93 12.77 20.31
CA VAL A 122 10.25 12.93 20.92
C VAL A 122 10.10 13.33 22.38
#